data_d794107ff20780ae2e66d5269bb54047
#
_entry.id   d794107ff20780ae2e66d5269bb54047
#
_cell.length_a   1.000
_cell.length_b   1.000
_cell.length_c   1.000
_cell.angle_alpha   90.00
_cell.angle_beta   90.00
_cell.angle_gamma   90.00
#
_symmetry.space_group_name_H-M   'P 1'
#
loop_
_entity.id
_entity.type
_entity.pdbx_description
1 polymer ?
#
loop_
_entity_poly.entity_id
_entity_poly.type
_entity_poly.pdbx_seq_one_letter_code
_entity_poly.pdbx_strand_id
1 'polypeptide(L)' 'MTEKQIKQIESQLPQGESIDRMYTAFEGGIRVITKNADGFETRYNVSFDADDNASIKRF' A
#
# COMPACT_ATOMS: atom_id res chain seq x y z
N MET A 1 8.11 -7.18 -4.72
CA MET A 1 7.84 -6.87 -3.30
C MET A 1 7.73 -8.17 -2.53
N THR A 2 8.29 -8.23 -1.32
CA THR A 2 8.28 -9.45 -0.51
C THR A 2 6.93 -9.63 0.18
N GLU A 3 6.67 -10.87 0.62
CA GLU A 3 5.46 -11.17 1.38
C GLU A 3 5.39 -10.37 2.68
N LYS A 4 6.53 -10.20 3.35
CA LYS A 4 6.60 -9.38 4.56
C LYS A 4 6.19 -7.94 4.29
N GLN A 5 6.65 -7.37 3.19
CA GLN A 5 6.31 -6.00 2.81
C GLN A 5 4.82 -5.87 2.51
N ILE A 6 4.25 -6.84 1.81
CA ILE A 6 2.81 -6.84 1.51
C ILE A 6 1.99 -6.91 2.80
N LYS A 7 2.37 -7.78 3.73
CA LYS A 7 1.67 -7.90 5.01
C LYS A 7 1.77 -6.63 5.84
N GLN A 8 2.91 -5.94 5.77
CA GLN A 8 3.07 -4.65 6.44
C GLN A 8 2.09 -3.62 5.91
N ILE A 9 1.91 -3.57 4.60
CA ILE A 9 0.95 -2.65 3.99
C ILE A 9 -0.46 -3.02 4.42
N GLU A 10 -0.83 -4.29 4.29
CA GLU A 10 -2.17 -4.76 4.62
C GLU A 10 -2.55 -4.48 6.07
N SER A 11 -1.59 -4.61 6.98
CA SER A 11 -1.85 -4.38 8.40
C SER A 11 -2.17 -2.93 8.73
N GLN A 12 -1.80 -2.01 7.85
CA GLN A 12 -2.01 -0.57 8.06
C GLN A 12 -3.22 -0.03 7.30
N LEU A 13 -3.85 -0.84 6.46
CA LEU A 13 -5.02 -0.40 5.71
C LEU A 13 -6.25 -0.33 6.61
N PRO A 14 -7.16 0.62 6.33
CA PRO A 14 -8.45 0.65 7.03
C PRO A 14 -9.21 -0.66 6.84
N GLN A 15 -10.03 -1.00 7.81
CA GLN A 15 -10.86 -2.19 7.74
C GLN A 15 -11.76 -2.12 6.50
N GLY A 16 -11.82 -3.23 5.78
CA GLY A 16 -12.65 -3.33 4.58
C GLY A 16 -11.94 -2.95 3.29
N GLU A 17 -10.72 -2.41 3.37
CA GLU A 17 -9.92 -2.15 2.18
C GLU A 17 -8.99 -3.32 1.90
N SER A 18 -8.80 -3.61 0.61
CA SER A 18 -7.83 -4.59 0.16
C SER A 18 -7.01 -4.02 -0.99
N ILE A 19 -5.81 -4.55 -1.16
CA ILE A 19 -4.93 -4.12 -2.25
C ILE A 19 -5.51 -4.60 -3.58
N ASP A 20 -5.72 -3.65 -4.49
CA ASP A 20 -6.16 -3.95 -5.85
C ASP A 20 -4.98 -4.01 -6.80
N ARG A 21 -4.12 -2.99 -6.76
CA ARG A 21 -2.95 -2.89 -7.63
C ARG A 21 -1.80 -2.22 -6.90
N MET A 22 -0.58 -2.56 -7.32
CA MET A 22 0.65 -1.91 -6.84
C MET A 22 1.56 -1.69 -8.02
N TYR A 23 2.28 -0.56 -8.00
CA TYR A 23 3.28 -0.29 -9.03
C TYR A 23 4.34 0.65 -8.49
N THR A 24 5.51 0.62 -9.14
CA THR A 24 6.59 1.54 -8.82
C THR A 24 6.30 2.89 -9.47
N ALA A 25 6.28 3.95 -8.66
CA ALA A 25 6.08 5.29 -9.16
C ALA A 25 7.31 5.79 -9.89
N PHE A 26 7.13 6.80 -10.73
CA PHE A 26 8.21 7.38 -11.52
C PHE A 26 9.38 7.86 -10.65
N GLU A 27 9.07 8.43 -9.50
CA GLU A 27 10.07 8.93 -8.55
C GLU A 27 10.71 7.85 -7.68
N GLY A 28 10.38 6.59 -7.91
CA GLY A 28 11.00 5.46 -7.22
C GLY A 28 10.25 4.92 -6.01
N GLY A 29 9.20 5.60 -5.56
CA GLY A 29 8.35 5.09 -4.49
C GLY A 29 7.38 4.03 -4.99
N ILE A 30 6.66 3.41 -4.08
CA ILE A 30 5.65 2.41 -4.43
C ILE A 30 4.28 3.03 -4.23
N ARG A 31 3.41 2.84 -5.20
CA ARG A 31 2.02 3.25 -5.12
C ARG A 31 1.12 2.05 -4.99
N VAL A 32 0.21 2.13 -4.05
CA VAL A 32 -0.76 1.08 -3.77
C VAL A 32 -2.15 1.65 -3.99
N ILE A 33 -2.95 0.95 -4.77
CA ILE A 33 -4.34 1.29 -5.00
C ILE A 33 -5.18 0.23 -4.32
N THR A 34 -6.06 0.66 -3.42
CA THR A 34 -6.93 -0.26 -2.69
C THR A 34 -8.37 -0.09 -3.13
N LYS A 35 -9.17 -1.09 -2.85
CA LYS A 35 -10.62 -1.03 -3.03
C LYS A 35 -11.31 -1.46 -1.75
N ASN A 36 -12.44 -0.80 -1.44
CA ASN A 36 -13.29 -1.24 -0.36
C ASN A 36 -14.45 -2.09 -0.88
N ALA A 37 -15.34 -2.52 0.01
CA ALA A 37 -16.47 -3.37 -0.35
C ALA A 37 -17.43 -2.72 -1.34
N ASP A 38 -17.47 -1.39 -1.38
CA ASP A 38 -18.32 -0.62 -2.30
C ASP A 38 -17.64 -0.35 -3.65
N GLY A 39 -16.40 -0.80 -3.82
CA GLY A 39 -15.65 -0.61 -5.04
C GLY A 39 -14.93 0.73 -5.16
N PHE A 40 -14.94 1.54 -4.11
CA PHE A 40 -14.19 2.81 -4.12
C PHE A 40 -12.71 2.55 -3.95
N GLU A 41 -11.94 3.27 -4.77
CA GLU A 41 -10.47 3.17 -4.74
C GLU A 41 -9.88 4.25 -3.86
N THR A 42 -8.81 3.89 -3.15
CA THR A 42 -7.97 4.81 -2.41
C THR A 42 -6.53 4.60 -2.84
N ARG A 43 -5.75 5.68 -2.88
CA ARG A 43 -4.36 5.63 -3.33
C ARG A 43 -3.44 6.00 -2.18
N TYR A 44 -2.34 5.25 -2.07
CA TYR A 44 -1.32 5.47 -1.05
C TYR A 44 0.06 5.50 -1.66
N ASN A 45 0.91 6.35 -1.12
CA ASN A 45 2.35 6.27 -1.34
C ASN A 45 2.94 5.43 -0.22
N VAL A 46 3.79 4.49 -0.57
CA VAL A 46 4.38 3.57 0.40
C VAL A 46 5.90 3.64 0.31
N SER A 47 6.54 3.70 1.47
CA SER A 47 7.98 3.56 1.58
C SER A 47 8.30 2.54 2.67
N PHE A 48 9.52 1.99 2.62
CA PHE A 48 9.98 1.03 3.61
C PHE A 48 11.28 1.52 4.23
N ASP A 49 11.43 1.27 5.53
CA ASP A 49 12.69 1.55 6.21
C ASP A 49 13.65 0.36 6.08
N ALA A 50 14.80 0.44 6.78
CA ALA A 50 15.83 -0.60 6.70
C ALA A 50 15.34 -1.96 7.23
N ASP A 51 14.32 -1.97 8.07
CA ASP A 51 13.74 -3.20 8.65
C ASP A 51 12.51 -3.68 7.88
N ASP A 52 12.23 -3.10 6.72
CA ASP A 52 11.07 -3.40 5.88
C ASP A 52 9.73 -3.05 6.54
N ASN A 53 9.75 -2.13 7.50
CA ASN A 53 8.51 -1.58 8.02
C ASN A 53 7.93 -0.59 7.03
N ALA A 54 6.65 -0.74 6.72
CA ALA A 54 6.00 0.12 5.75
C ALA A 54 5.54 1.43 6.40
N SER A 55 5.70 2.51 5.64
CA SER A 55 5.11 3.80 5.96
C SER A 55 4.16 4.14 4.82
N ILE A 56 2.87 4.21 5.10
CA ILE A 56 1.88 4.51 4.06
C ILE A 56 1.31 5.89 4.28
N LYS A 57 1.07 6.57 3.17
CA LYS A 57 0.55 7.92 3.21
C LYS A 57 -0.47 8.08 2.09
N ARG A 58 -1.69 8.43 2.45
CA ARG A 58 -2.76 8.69 1.49
C ARG A 58 -2.48 9.95 0.68
N PHE A 59 -2.82 9.91 -0.62
CA PHE A 59 -2.70 11.08 -1.47
C PHE A 59 -3.87 11.26 -2.43
#